data_dd22fc9abdebb2d361d9937c339575a3
#
_entry.id   dd22fc9abdebb2d361d9937c339575a3
#
_cell.length_a   1.000
_cell.length_b   1.000
_cell.length_c   1.000
_cell.angle_alpha   90.00
_cell.angle_beta   90.00
_cell.angle_gamma   90.00
#
_symmetry.space_group_name_H-M   'P 1'
#
loop_
_entity.id
_entity.type
_entity.pdbx_description
1 polymer ?
#
loop_
_entity_poly.entity_id
_entity_poly.type
_entity_poly.pdbx_seq_one_letter_code
_entity_poly.pdbx_strand_id
1 'polypeptide(L)'
;MNFEEAFARYQAHTATAEETALVEGELEKFRLLEDYLAARELPELPELPAGTVQAETKAVKRRMNRRTGWTVLAAVAAVLAVLALLQFVISPLVNRRVYYVPWREEADYDIDTYSEFDAGMSAITALYMPLGSYGGSLINHTGFMTDTVDLGFLDNTGATRSGIGSQVTLRMGKLGWLNANDLSVLGYGYMDFRSWHTQGGHTKAALEQLPDYFSVTSAVTFTRDLTADELAALMERHPELTFLSAKMEGELFPQALYCSLQNTGVQYGSDLNRDYPDFQFGDYPDFQVETVTGESIQQHFESLLQYMIDHPKLADMADALAGGRQYQRMLDTVREDGLKSSGVWVQGTPSAILALLEESCAAGVANRAAVTVLSK
;
A
#
# COMPACT_ATOMS: atom_id res chain seq x y z
N MET A 1 -29.78 -18.92 -2.44
CA MET A 1 -29.37 -19.48 -1.12
C MET A 1 -28.36 -20.57 -1.40
N ASN A 2 -27.19 -20.52 -0.79
CA ASN A 2 -26.10 -21.48 -1.02
C ASN A 2 -26.29 -22.68 -0.08
N PHE A 3 -26.34 -23.89 -0.64
CA PHE A 3 -26.55 -25.13 0.13
C PHE A 3 -25.44 -25.36 1.18
N GLU A 4 -24.20 -25.06 0.86
CA GLU A 4 -23.06 -25.25 1.78
C GLU A 4 -23.18 -24.39 3.04
N GLU A 5 -23.64 -23.15 2.88
CA GLU A 5 -23.86 -22.25 4.03
C GLU A 5 -25.05 -22.68 4.87
N ALA A 6 -26.14 -23.12 4.23
CA ALA A 6 -27.31 -23.64 4.91
C ALA A 6 -26.96 -24.92 5.70
N PHE A 7 -26.17 -25.82 5.10
CA PHE A 7 -25.72 -27.07 5.74
C PHE A 7 -24.80 -26.81 6.93
N ALA A 8 -23.86 -25.84 6.82
CA ALA A 8 -23.00 -25.46 7.95
C ALA A 8 -23.80 -24.91 9.13
N ARG A 9 -24.81 -24.07 8.86
CA ARG A 9 -25.72 -23.56 9.91
C ARG A 9 -26.62 -24.63 10.50
N TYR A 10 -27.05 -25.57 9.69
CA TYR A 10 -27.82 -26.74 10.14
C TYR A 10 -27.01 -27.60 11.12
N GLN A 11 -25.73 -27.87 10.82
CA GLN A 11 -24.83 -28.59 11.73
C GLN A 11 -24.58 -27.84 13.03
N ALA A 12 -24.52 -26.51 12.96
CA ALA A 12 -24.32 -25.62 14.12
C ALA A 12 -25.61 -25.37 14.93
N HIS A 13 -26.75 -25.95 14.54
CA HIS A 13 -28.09 -25.71 15.13
C HIS A 13 -28.55 -24.27 15.09
N THR A 14 -28.10 -23.49 14.10
CA THR A 14 -28.41 -22.07 13.90
C THR A 14 -29.15 -21.78 12.60
N ALA A 15 -29.56 -22.83 11.86
CA ALA A 15 -30.28 -22.69 10.61
C ALA A 15 -31.70 -22.14 10.80
N THR A 16 -32.15 -21.31 9.87
CA THR A 16 -33.55 -20.87 9.79
C THR A 16 -34.48 -22.00 9.37
N ALA A 17 -35.78 -21.84 9.55
CA ALA A 17 -36.76 -22.83 9.14
C ALA A 17 -36.71 -23.16 7.64
N GLU A 18 -36.40 -22.16 6.80
CA GLU A 18 -36.25 -22.37 5.34
C GLU A 18 -34.96 -23.10 4.98
N GLU A 19 -33.85 -22.80 5.67
CA GLU A 19 -32.58 -23.50 5.49
C GLU A 19 -32.67 -24.95 5.97
N THR A 20 -33.33 -25.17 7.10
CA THR A 20 -33.61 -26.53 7.61
C THR A 20 -34.42 -27.37 6.61
N ALA A 21 -35.50 -26.81 6.06
CA ALA A 21 -36.32 -27.50 5.07
C ALA A 21 -35.56 -27.84 3.78
N LEU A 22 -34.64 -26.95 3.35
CA LEU A 22 -33.78 -27.18 2.19
C LEU A 22 -32.82 -28.34 2.45
N VAL A 23 -32.15 -28.37 3.59
CA VAL A 23 -31.19 -29.43 3.95
C VAL A 23 -31.89 -30.76 4.15
N GLU A 24 -33.01 -30.79 4.87
CA GLU A 24 -33.78 -32.01 5.09
C GLU A 24 -34.35 -32.56 3.79
N GLY A 25 -34.81 -31.71 2.86
CA GLY A 25 -35.28 -32.13 1.54
C GLY A 25 -34.19 -32.77 0.68
N GLU A 26 -32.97 -32.32 0.75
CA GLU A 26 -31.84 -32.94 0.05
C GLU A 26 -31.41 -34.25 0.74
N LEU A 27 -31.43 -34.34 2.05
CA LEU A 27 -31.15 -35.56 2.80
C LEU A 27 -32.20 -36.64 2.53
N GLU A 28 -33.47 -36.28 2.37
CA GLU A 28 -34.54 -37.21 2.02
C GLU A 28 -34.36 -37.78 0.61
N LYS A 29 -33.94 -36.99 -0.36
CA LYS A 29 -33.57 -37.49 -1.71
C LYS A 29 -32.43 -38.50 -1.65
N PHE A 30 -31.40 -38.28 -0.84
CA PHE A 30 -30.32 -39.25 -0.61
C PHE A 30 -30.83 -40.54 0.00
N ARG A 31 -31.75 -40.47 0.96
CA ARG A 31 -32.34 -41.63 1.61
C ARG A 31 -33.19 -42.45 0.65
N LEU A 32 -34.00 -41.80 -0.20
CA LEU A 32 -34.74 -42.45 -1.25
C LEU A 32 -33.84 -43.14 -2.28
N LEU A 33 -32.69 -42.55 -2.60
CA LEU A 33 -31.69 -43.17 -3.48
C LEU A 33 -31.02 -44.37 -2.83
N GLU A 34 -30.75 -44.31 -1.54
CA GLU A 34 -30.17 -45.40 -0.76
C GLU A 34 -31.17 -46.60 -0.64
N ASP A 35 -32.43 -46.29 -0.35
CA ASP A 35 -33.51 -47.27 -0.32
C ASP A 35 -33.76 -47.92 -1.69
N TYR A 36 -33.70 -47.13 -2.79
CA TYR A 36 -33.80 -47.68 -4.16
C TYR A 36 -32.63 -48.60 -4.50
N LEU A 37 -31.42 -48.25 -4.08
CA LEU A 37 -30.23 -49.09 -4.29
C LEU A 37 -30.26 -50.35 -3.41
N ALA A 38 -30.80 -50.26 -2.19
CA ALA A 38 -30.97 -51.40 -1.28
C ALA A 38 -32.08 -52.35 -1.73
N ALA A 39 -33.18 -51.84 -2.32
CA ALA A 39 -34.30 -52.61 -2.82
C ALA A 39 -34.01 -53.35 -4.14
N ARG A 40 -32.89 -53.06 -4.78
CA ARG A 40 -32.49 -53.73 -6.01
C ARG A 40 -31.93 -55.12 -5.67
N GLU A 41 -32.81 -56.14 -5.61
CA GLU A 41 -32.38 -57.49 -5.47
C GLU A 41 -31.38 -57.86 -6.57
N LEU A 42 -30.14 -58.14 -6.13
CA LEU A 42 -29.16 -58.75 -7.01
C LEU A 42 -29.61 -60.13 -7.41
N PRO A 43 -29.60 -60.49 -8.73
CA PRO A 43 -29.99 -61.84 -9.16
C PRO A 43 -29.14 -62.88 -8.41
N GLU A 44 -29.78 -63.89 -7.87
CA GLU A 44 -29.12 -65.02 -7.22
C GLU A 44 -28.10 -65.64 -8.18
N LEU A 45 -26.83 -65.46 -7.84
CA LEU A 45 -25.74 -66.09 -8.58
C LEU A 45 -25.68 -67.61 -8.21
N PRO A 46 -25.48 -68.52 -9.18
CA PRO A 46 -25.34 -69.93 -8.91
C PRO A 46 -24.15 -70.17 -7.95
N GLU A 47 -24.39 -71.04 -6.97
CA GLU A 47 -23.42 -71.44 -5.96
C GLU A 47 -22.16 -72.04 -6.60
N LEU A 48 -21.10 -71.30 -6.62
CA LEU A 48 -19.78 -71.75 -7.03
C LEU A 48 -19.02 -72.41 -5.84
N PRO A 49 -18.16 -73.41 -6.09
CA PRO A 49 -17.45 -74.09 -4.99
C PRO A 49 -16.63 -73.09 -4.15
N ALA A 50 -16.78 -73.17 -2.81
CA ALA A 50 -16.33 -72.16 -1.84
C ALA A 50 -14.83 -71.78 -1.88
N GLY A 51 -14.00 -72.55 -2.54
CA GLY A 51 -12.55 -72.21 -2.69
C GLY A 51 -12.21 -71.30 -3.85
N THR A 52 -12.96 -71.34 -4.94
CA THR A 52 -12.75 -70.49 -6.14
C THR A 52 -13.38 -69.12 -5.97
N VAL A 53 -14.49 -69.01 -5.26
CA VAL A 53 -15.24 -67.78 -5.04
C VAL A 53 -14.38 -66.76 -4.25
N GLN A 54 -13.63 -67.20 -3.24
CA GLN A 54 -12.82 -66.30 -2.44
C GLN A 54 -11.61 -65.75 -3.21
N ALA A 55 -10.98 -66.54 -4.08
CA ALA A 55 -9.84 -66.11 -4.89
C ALA A 55 -10.28 -65.14 -6.00
N GLU A 56 -11.41 -65.43 -6.69
CA GLU A 56 -11.97 -64.62 -7.74
C GLU A 56 -12.55 -63.28 -7.19
N THR A 57 -13.26 -63.34 -6.05
CA THR A 57 -13.79 -62.14 -5.39
C THR A 57 -12.65 -61.22 -4.96
N LYS A 58 -11.54 -61.78 -4.48
CA LYS A 58 -10.35 -61.01 -4.11
C LYS A 58 -9.66 -60.40 -5.32
N ALA A 59 -9.60 -61.11 -6.44
CA ALA A 59 -9.03 -60.61 -7.71
C ALA A 59 -9.93 -59.56 -8.36
N VAL A 60 -11.24 -59.73 -8.36
CA VAL A 60 -12.21 -58.76 -8.88
C VAL A 60 -12.23 -57.51 -8.01
N LYS A 61 -12.26 -57.63 -6.67
CA LYS A 61 -12.20 -56.51 -5.73
C LYS A 61 -10.90 -55.73 -5.86
N ARG A 62 -9.77 -56.41 -6.09
CA ARG A 62 -8.48 -55.76 -6.33
C ARG A 62 -8.45 -55.04 -7.67
N ARG A 63 -9.07 -55.59 -8.72
CA ARG A 63 -9.17 -54.97 -10.05
C ARG A 63 -10.15 -53.79 -10.04
N MET A 64 -11.24 -53.91 -9.33
CA MET A 64 -12.25 -52.85 -9.14
C MET A 64 -11.68 -51.69 -8.34
N ASN A 65 -11.07 -51.98 -7.18
CA ASN A 65 -10.39 -50.94 -6.37
C ASN A 65 -9.27 -50.23 -7.13
N ARG A 66 -8.54 -50.98 -7.98
CA ARG A 66 -7.50 -50.39 -8.82
C ARG A 66 -8.07 -49.49 -9.92
N ARG A 67 -9.17 -49.88 -10.56
CA ARG A 67 -9.86 -49.03 -11.56
C ARG A 67 -10.51 -47.82 -10.91
N THR A 68 -11.21 -47.99 -9.79
CA THR A 68 -11.78 -46.88 -9.04
C THR A 68 -10.68 -45.94 -8.53
N GLY A 69 -9.55 -46.45 -8.02
CA GLY A 69 -8.41 -45.65 -7.62
C GLY A 69 -7.83 -44.82 -8.77
N TRP A 70 -7.70 -45.43 -9.96
CA TRP A 70 -7.22 -44.69 -11.15
C TRP A 70 -8.22 -43.66 -11.66
N THR A 71 -9.53 -43.92 -11.61
CA THR A 71 -10.55 -42.94 -12.01
C THR A 71 -10.61 -41.78 -11.04
N VAL A 72 -10.54 -42.04 -9.74
CA VAL A 72 -10.47 -40.98 -8.72
C VAL A 72 -9.17 -40.15 -8.88
N LEU A 73 -8.02 -40.81 -9.07
CA LEU A 73 -6.76 -40.11 -9.29
C LEU A 73 -6.79 -39.23 -10.56
N ALA A 74 -7.35 -39.78 -11.66
CA ALA A 74 -7.52 -39.05 -12.91
C ALA A 74 -8.47 -37.84 -12.74
N ALA A 75 -9.57 -38.00 -12.00
CA ALA A 75 -10.51 -36.93 -11.71
C ALA A 75 -9.84 -35.82 -10.87
N VAL A 76 -9.09 -36.19 -9.82
CA VAL A 76 -8.35 -35.25 -8.99
C VAL A 76 -7.27 -34.53 -9.83
N ALA A 77 -6.54 -35.29 -10.66
CA ALA A 77 -5.53 -34.70 -11.53
C ALA A 77 -6.14 -33.73 -12.56
N ALA A 78 -7.31 -34.04 -13.11
CA ALA A 78 -8.04 -33.17 -14.02
C ALA A 78 -8.51 -31.88 -13.32
N VAL A 79 -9.03 -31.97 -12.10
CA VAL A 79 -9.41 -30.79 -11.31
C VAL A 79 -8.20 -29.92 -11.00
N LEU A 80 -7.09 -30.54 -10.56
CA LEU A 80 -5.84 -29.80 -10.31
C LEU A 80 -5.27 -29.14 -11.57
N ALA A 81 -5.37 -29.83 -12.72
CA ALA A 81 -4.95 -29.26 -14.01
C ALA A 81 -5.82 -28.04 -14.41
N VAL A 82 -7.15 -28.14 -14.20
CA VAL A 82 -8.06 -27.01 -14.46
C VAL A 82 -7.76 -25.85 -13.52
N LEU A 83 -7.54 -26.10 -12.23
CA LEU A 83 -7.17 -25.06 -11.26
C LEU A 83 -5.82 -24.43 -11.62
N ALA A 84 -4.83 -25.22 -12.01
CA ALA A 84 -3.55 -24.72 -12.47
C ALA A 84 -3.69 -23.87 -13.74
N LEU A 85 -4.49 -24.31 -14.71
CA LEU A 85 -4.78 -23.53 -15.92
C LEU A 85 -5.47 -22.20 -15.59
N LEU A 86 -6.46 -22.23 -14.71
CA LEU A 86 -7.14 -21.02 -14.25
C LEU A 86 -6.19 -20.05 -13.55
N GLN A 87 -5.32 -20.55 -12.66
CA GLN A 87 -4.42 -19.74 -11.87
C GLN A 87 -3.23 -19.20 -12.69
N PHE A 88 -2.57 -20.06 -13.47
CA PHE A 88 -1.30 -19.70 -14.09
C PHE A 88 -1.40 -19.21 -15.53
N VAL A 89 -2.52 -19.48 -16.21
CA VAL A 89 -2.71 -19.08 -17.61
C VAL A 89 -3.84 -18.07 -17.76
N ILE A 90 -5.04 -18.40 -17.27
CA ILE A 90 -6.23 -17.57 -17.48
C ILE A 90 -6.15 -16.30 -16.62
N SER A 91 -5.79 -16.42 -15.35
CA SER A 91 -5.72 -15.29 -14.43
C SER A 91 -4.75 -14.20 -14.91
N PRO A 92 -3.48 -14.49 -15.28
CA PRO A 92 -2.57 -13.48 -15.80
C PRO A 92 -3.04 -12.86 -17.12
N LEU A 93 -3.62 -13.67 -18.03
CA LEU A 93 -4.12 -13.17 -19.32
C LEU A 93 -5.29 -12.21 -19.16
N VAL A 94 -6.23 -12.54 -18.26
CA VAL A 94 -7.38 -11.68 -17.98
C VAL A 94 -6.95 -10.43 -17.23
N ASN A 95 -6.06 -10.56 -16.23
CA ASN A 95 -5.50 -9.40 -15.54
C ASN A 95 -4.82 -8.44 -16.53
N ARG A 96 -4.00 -8.97 -17.45
CA ARG A 96 -3.29 -8.13 -18.42
C ARG A 96 -4.19 -7.42 -19.43
N ARG A 97 -5.35 -7.97 -19.79
CA ARG A 97 -6.18 -7.45 -20.88
C ARG A 97 -7.44 -6.73 -20.42
N VAL A 98 -8.01 -7.14 -19.28
CA VAL A 98 -9.34 -6.72 -18.84
C VAL A 98 -9.28 -5.81 -17.63
N TYR A 99 -8.38 -6.10 -16.69
CA TYR A 99 -8.31 -5.35 -15.45
C TYR A 99 -7.20 -4.32 -15.43
N TYR A 100 -7.38 -3.32 -14.59
CA TYR A 100 -6.34 -2.34 -14.28
C TYR A 100 -5.22 -3.01 -13.48
N VAL A 101 -3.99 -2.87 -13.95
CA VAL A 101 -2.77 -3.36 -13.30
C VAL A 101 -1.73 -2.25 -13.36
N PRO A 102 -1.54 -1.47 -12.28
CA PRO A 102 -0.71 -0.26 -12.28
C PRO A 102 0.80 -0.52 -12.36
N TRP A 103 1.23 -1.76 -12.17
CA TRP A 103 2.64 -2.20 -12.33
C TRP A 103 2.87 -2.95 -13.63
N ARG A 104 1.97 -2.78 -14.62
CA ARG A 104 2.21 -3.31 -15.95
C ARG A 104 3.39 -2.56 -16.54
N GLU A 105 4.49 -3.26 -16.75
CA GLU A 105 5.59 -2.77 -17.55
C GLU A 105 5.04 -2.50 -18.96
N GLU A 106 5.16 -1.29 -19.44
CA GLU A 106 5.09 -1.05 -20.87
C GLU A 106 6.28 -1.75 -21.51
N ALA A 107 6.05 -2.42 -22.63
CA ALA A 107 6.90 -3.48 -23.16
C ALA A 107 8.29 -3.06 -23.67
N ASP A 108 8.71 -1.84 -23.50
CA ASP A 108 10.05 -1.36 -23.82
C ASP A 108 10.84 -1.16 -22.52
N TYR A 109 11.71 -2.12 -22.23
CA TYR A 109 12.76 -2.05 -21.22
C TYR A 109 13.79 -0.96 -21.55
N ASP A 110 13.38 0.26 -21.64
CA ASP A 110 14.31 1.37 -21.52
C ASP A 110 14.51 1.68 -20.04
N ILE A 111 15.74 1.93 -19.64
CA ILE A 111 16.13 2.20 -18.23
C ILE A 111 15.34 3.36 -17.63
N ASP A 112 14.64 4.10 -18.49
CA ASP A 112 13.86 5.29 -18.19
C ASP A 112 12.34 5.04 -17.94
N THR A 113 11.88 3.78 -17.98
CA THR A 113 10.45 3.47 -17.75
C THR A 113 10.15 3.28 -16.29
N TYR A 114 9.29 4.14 -15.76
CA TYR A 114 8.70 3.97 -14.42
C TYR A 114 7.37 3.22 -14.50
N SER A 115 7.01 2.48 -13.46
CA SER A 115 5.65 1.97 -13.37
C SER A 115 4.72 3.07 -12.84
N GLU A 116 3.51 3.14 -13.38
CA GLU A 116 2.43 4.01 -12.87
C GLU A 116 2.27 3.86 -11.35
N PHE A 117 2.45 2.63 -10.85
CA PHE A 117 2.35 2.32 -9.43
C PHE A 117 3.47 2.95 -8.61
N ASP A 118 4.72 2.84 -9.04
CA ASP A 118 5.87 3.37 -8.31
C ASP A 118 5.83 4.90 -8.25
N ALA A 119 5.49 5.54 -9.36
CA ALA A 119 5.30 6.99 -9.38
C ALA A 119 4.13 7.42 -8.48
N GLY A 120 3.01 6.69 -8.51
CA GLY A 120 1.87 6.93 -7.62
C GLY A 120 2.22 6.76 -6.14
N MET A 121 2.98 5.72 -5.79
CA MET A 121 3.45 5.52 -4.42
C MET A 121 4.41 6.61 -3.97
N SER A 122 5.26 7.13 -4.86
CA SER A 122 6.11 8.27 -4.56
C SER A 122 5.30 9.55 -4.34
N ALA A 123 4.29 9.82 -5.17
CA ALA A 123 3.38 10.95 -4.97
C ALA A 123 2.62 10.84 -3.63
N ILE A 124 2.08 9.67 -3.31
CA ILE A 124 1.40 9.42 -2.03
C ILE A 124 2.35 9.64 -0.86
N THR A 125 3.57 9.14 -0.95
CA THR A 125 4.57 9.29 0.11
C THR A 125 4.95 10.76 0.30
N ALA A 126 5.18 11.49 -0.80
CA ALA A 126 5.50 12.92 -0.76
C ALA A 126 4.38 13.78 -0.16
N LEU A 127 3.12 13.40 -0.40
CA LEU A 127 1.94 14.14 0.07
C LEU A 127 1.52 13.80 1.50
N TYR A 128 1.77 12.58 1.98
CA TYR A 128 1.18 12.10 3.24
C TYR A 128 2.18 11.55 4.27
N MET A 129 3.44 11.35 3.90
CA MET A 129 4.45 10.72 4.75
C MET A 129 5.67 11.62 4.92
N PRO A 130 5.60 12.66 5.77
CA PRO A 130 6.62 13.73 5.83
C PRO A 130 8.02 13.25 6.23
N LEU A 131 8.14 12.08 6.86
CA LEU A 131 9.40 11.51 7.34
C LEU A 131 9.82 10.27 6.56
N GLY A 132 9.14 9.95 5.49
CA GLY A 132 9.40 8.76 4.70
C GLY A 132 9.59 9.03 3.22
N SER A 133 10.24 8.10 2.57
CA SER A 133 10.27 8.02 1.11
C SER A 133 9.92 6.61 0.65
N TYR A 134 9.40 6.50 -0.57
CA TYR A 134 9.08 5.22 -1.16
C TYR A 134 10.37 4.50 -1.57
N GLY A 135 10.53 3.26 -1.13
CA GLY A 135 11.74 2.47 -1.37
C GLY A 135 11.56 1.34 -2.40
N GLY A 136 10.33 1.16 -2.91
CA GLY A 136 10.02 0.15 -3.91
C GLY A 136 8.95 -0.84 -3.49
N SER A 137 8.58 -1.74 -4.40
CA SER A 137 7.56 -2.76 -4.18
C SER A 137 8.00 -4.14 -4.64
N LEU A 138 7.43 -5.18 -4.02
CA LEU A 138 7.53 -6.56 -4.45
C LEU A 138 6.13 -7.11 -4.72
N ILE A 139 5.90 -7.53 -5.96
CA ILE A 139 4.60 -8.01 -6.41
C ILE A 139 4.55 -9.53 -6.34
N ASN A 140 3.57 -10.07 -5.61
CA ASN A 140 3.34 -11.49 -5.44
C ASN A 140 1.97 -11.89 -5.98
N HIS A 141 1.91 -12.83 -6.91
CA HIS A 141 0.67 -13.43 -7.39
C HIS A 141 0.15 -14.43 -6.36
N THR A 142 -0.84 -14.04 -5.56
CA THR A 142 -1.30 -14.83 -4.40
C THR A 142 -2.56 -15.62 -4.64
N GLY A 143 -3.36 -15.29 -5.65
CA GLY A 143 -4.62 -15.98 -5.90
C GLY A 143 -5.19 -15.73 -7.28
N PHE A 144 -6.38 -16.29 -7.54
CA PHE A 144 -7.09 -16.05 -8.81
C PHE A 144 -7.40 -14.56 -8.95
N MET A 145 -6.84 -13.92 -9.99
CA MET A 145 -6.98 -12.48 -10.26
C MET A 145 -6.65 -11.59 -9.05
N THR A 146 -5.72 -12.04 -8.20
CA THR A 146 -5.32 -11.33 -6.99
C THR A 146 -3.81 -11.27 -6.91
N ASP A 147 -3.29 -10.05 -6.78
CA ASP A 147 -1.89 -9.76 -6.54
C ASP A 147 -1.76 -9.10 -5.16
N THR A 148 -0.71 -9.44 -4.45
CA THR A 148 -0.33 -8.80 -3.20
C THR A 148 0.95 -8.05 -3.44
N VAL A 149 0.99 -6.78 -3.06
CA VAL A 149 2.15 -5.92 -3.21
C VAL A 149 2.69 -5.61 -1.83
N ASP A 150 3.89 -6.06 -1.57
CA ASP A 150 4.65 -5.71 -0.39
C ASP A 150 5.38 -4.40 -0.68
N LEU A 151 5.05 -3.34 0.06
CA LEU A 151 5.59 -1.99 -0.08
C LEU A 151 6.74 -1.81 0.90
N GLY A 152 7.85 -1.28 0.43
CA GLY A 152 8.96 -0.84 1.23
C GLY A 152 9.00 0.69 1.32
N PHE A 153 9.15 1.22 2.52
CA PHE A 153 9.38 2.64 2.78
C PHE A 153 10.69 2.82 3.52
N LEU A 154 11.36 3.92 3.25
CA LEU A 154 12.57 4.34 3.93
C LEU A 154 12.22 5.40 4.97
N ASP A 155 12.82 5.29 6.14
CA ASP A 155 12.72 6.32 7.19
C ASP A 155 13.82 7.35 7.01
N ASN A 156 13.45 8.54 6.58
CA ASN A 156 14.38 9.64 6.30
C ASN A 156 14.99 10.24 7.57
N THR A 157 14.47 9.89 8.75
CA THR A 157 15.04 10.35 10.04
C THR A 157 16.31 9.60 10.41
N GLY A 158 16.55 8.44 9.81
CA GLY A 158 17.65 7.53 10.19
C GLY A 158 17.44 6.82 11.53
N ALA A 159 16.27 6.96 12.16
CA ALA A 159 15.97 6.33 13.44
C ALA A 159 15.76 4.82 13.29
N THR A 160 15.26 4.36 12.15
CA THR A 160 15.11 2.95 11.81
C THR A 160 16.09 2.55 10.72
N ARG A 161 16.88 1.49 10.96
CA ARG A 161 17.83 0.94 9.98
C ARG A 161 17.18 -0.02 9.00
N SER A 162 15.98 -0.50 9.30
CA SER A 162 15.20 -1.42 8.47
C SER A 162 14.06 -0.66 7.82
N GLY A 163 13.82 -0.93 6.54
CA GLY A 163 12.66 -0.39 5.84
C GLY A 163 11.35 -0.75 6.56
N ILE A 164 10.38 0.13 6.46
CA ILE A 164 9.03 -0.06 6.98
C ILE A 164 8.22 -0.73 5.88
N GLY A 165 7.60 -1.87 6.19
CA GLY A 165 6.78 -2.61 5.25
C GLY A 165 5.30 -2.31 5.45
N SER A 166 4.57 -2.24 4.35
CA SER A 166 3.10 -2.30 4.33
C SER A 166 2.66 -3.17 3.17
N GLN A 167 1.40 -3.57 3.15
CA GLN A 167 0.91 -4.46 2.12
C GLN A 167 -0.40 -3.93 1.52
N VAL A 168 -0.48 -3.99 0.20
CA VAL A 168 -1.68 -3.66 -0.56
C VAL A 168 -2.09 -4.85 -1.44
N THR A 169 -3.37 -5.08 -1.56
CA THR A 169 -3.91 -6.14 -2.42
C THR A 169 -4.59 -5.52 -3.64
N LEU A 170 -4.24 -5.98 -4.82
CA LEU A 170 -4.99 -5.73 -6.05
C LEU A 170 -5.85 -6.96 -6.36
N ARG A 171 -7.15 -6.78 -6.37
CA ARG A 171 -8.10 -7.85 -6.71
C ARG A 171 -9.01 -7.41 -7.84
N MET A 172 -8.96 -8.11 -8.98
CA MET A 172 -9.78 -7.80 -10.16
C MET A 172 -9.73 -6.31 -10.54
N GLY A 173 -8.53 -5.72 -10.54
CA GLY A 173 -8.28 -4.33 -10.87
C GLY A 173 -8.69 -3.30 -9.81
N LYS A 174 -9.04 -3.74 -8.59
CA LYS A 174 -9.32 -2.87 -7.45
C LYS A 174 -8.18 -2.94 -6.47
N LEU A 175 -7.55 -1.81 -6.22
CA LEU A 175 -6.56 -1.65 -5.17
C LEU A 175 -7.24 -1.60 -3.80
N GLY A 176 -6.66 -2.31 -2.84
CA GLY A 176 -6.98 -2.15 -1.43
C GLY A 176 -6.40 -0.85 -0.87
N TRP A 177 -6.79 -0.48 0.35
CA TRP A 177 -6.30 0.71 1.01
C TRP A 177 -4.95 0.45 1.71
N LEU A 178 -4.15 1.50 1.80
CA LEU A 178 -2.96 1.52 2.63
C LEU A 178 -3.35 1.44 4.12
N ASN A 179 -2.60 0.66 4.89
CA ASN A 179 -2.81 0.57 6.32
C ASN A 179 -2.15 1.79 7.02
N ALA A 180 -2.97 2.71 7.47
CA ALA A 180 -2.51 3.92 8.15
C ALA A 180 -1.68 3.64 9.42
N ASN A 181 -1.95 2.54 10.13
CA ASN A 181 -1.20 2.20 11.34
C ASN A 181 0.26 1.83 11.04
N ASP A 182 0.51 1.11 9.93
CA ASP A 182 1.87 0.74 9.53
C ASP A 182 2.69 1.97 9.13
N LEU A 183 2.02 3.03 8.69
CA LEU A 183 2.61 4.26 8.18
C LEU A 183 2.83 5.33 9.26
N SER A 184 2.32 5.13 10.47
CA SER A 184 2.43 6.09 11.58
C SER A 184 3.88 6.46 11.93
N VAL A 185 4.81 5.53 11.73
CA VAL A 185 6.25 5.73 11.97
C VAL A 185 6.84 6.74 11.00
N LEU A 186 6.30 6.83 9.77
CA LEU A 186 6.71 7.78 8.73
C LEU A 186 6.11 9.18 8.90
N GLY A 187 5.52 9.44 10.04
CA GLY A 187 4.90 10.73 10.36
C GLY A 187 3.45 10.86 9.90
N TYR A 188 2.86 9.80 9.33
CA TYR A 188 1.45 9.79 9.04
C TYR A 188 0.62 9.95 10.32
N GLY A 189 -0.39 10.83 10.27
CA GLY A 189 -1.26 11.09 11.42
C GLY A 189 -0.76 12.18 12.38
N TYR A 190 0.38 12.81 12.13
CA TYR A 190 0.77 14.03 12.84
C TYR A 190 -0.04 15.22 12.31
N MET A 191 -1.27 15.30 12.77
CA MET A 191 -2.28 16.16 12.17
C MET A 191 -2.21 17.61 12.60
N ASP A 192 -1.60 17.91 13.73
CA ASP A 192 -1.68 19.26 14.28
C ASP A 192 -0.33 19.77 14.78
N PHE A 193 0.41 20.40 13.86
CA PHE A 193 1.63 21.11 14.18
C PHE A 193 1.41 22.19 15.25
N ARG A 194 0.21 22.81 15.29
CA ARG A 194 -0.09 23.93 16.23
C ARG A 194 -0.43 23.45 17.62
N SER A 195 -0.99 22.23 17.78
CA SER A 195 -1.32 21.67 19.10
C SER A 195 -0.10 21.13 19.84
N TRP A 196 0.99 20.87 19.19
CA TRP A 196 2.20 20.33 19.81
C TRP A 196 2.90 21.31 20.76
N HIS A 197 2.66 22.60 20.64
CA HIS A 197 3.13 23.60 21.60
C HIS A 197 2.63 23.37 23.03
N THR A 198 1.49 22.68 23.18
CA THR A 198 0.80 22.55 24.46
C THR A 198 0.92 21.18 25.12
N GLN A 199 1.43 20.16 24.43
CA GLN A 199 1.38 18.78 24.92
C GLN A 199 2.71 18.21 25.42
N GLY A 200 3.63 19.01 25.95
CA GLY A 200 4.77 18.49 26.72
C GLY A 200 5.75 17.60 25.95
N GLY A 201 5.72 17.62 24.61
CA GLY A 201 6.71 16.98 23.75
C GLY A 201 8.07 17.66 23.94
N HIS A 202 9.10 17.01 23.50
CA HIS A 202 10.48 17.46 23.58
C HIS A 202 10.62 18.91 23.06
N THR A 203 10.88 19.81 23.97
CA THR A 203 10.87 21.25 23.78
C THR A 203 12.23 21.79 23.33
N LYS A 204 12.32 23.09 23.02
CA LYS A 204 13.57 23.83 22.83
C LYS A 204 14.61 23.49 23.93
N ALA A 205 14.16 23.39 25.19
CA ALA A 205 15.02 23.03 26.34
C ALA A 205 15.68 21.65 26.20
N ALA A 206 15.06 20.70 25.51
CA ALA A 206 15.69 19.41 25.24
C ALA A 206 16.80 19.52 24.19
N LEU A 207 16.60 20.35 23.17
CA LEU A 207 17.63 20.65 22.15
C LEU A 207 18.85 21.33 22.77
N GLU A 208 18.65 22.25 23.69
CA GLU A 208 19.74 22.98 24.40
C GLU A 208 20.61 22.03 25.25
N GLN A 209 20.13 20.86 25.61
CA GLN A 209 20.88 19.86 26.37
C GLN A 209 21.58 18.81 25.51
N LEU A 210 21.26 18.74 24.21
CA LEU A 210 21.85 17.76 23.30
C LEU A 210 23.14 18.28 22.69
N PRO A 211 24.22 17.48 22.69
CA PRO A 211 25.44 17.81 21.98
C PRO A 211 25.26 17.76 20.45
N ASP A 212 26.05 18.54 19.73
CA ASP A 212 25.99 18.67 18.26
C ASP A 212 26.43 17.42 17.47
N TYR A 213 26.91 16.38 18.15
CA TYR A 213 27.13 15.10 17.48
C TYR A 213 25.84 14.28 17.28
N PHE A 214 24.70 14.79 17.74
CA PHE A 214 23.40 14.23 17.39
C PHE A 214 22.86 14.89 16.13
N SER A 215 22.24 14.07 15.27
CA SER A 215 21.31 14.51 14.25
C SER A 215 19.91 14.41 14.82
N VAL A 216 19.20 15.51 14.89
CA VAL A 216 17.85 15.58 15.45
C VAL A 216 16.87 15.86 14.34
N THR A 217 15.77 15.10 14.30
CA THR A 217 14.63 15.37 13.44
C THR A 217 13.55 16.08 14.22
N SER A 218 13.12 17.23 13.76
CA SER A 218 12.18 18.10 14.46
C SER A 218 11.15 18.68 13.51
N ALA A 219 9.92 18.81 14.02
CA ALA A 219 8.91 19.66 13.41
C ALA A 219 9.05 21.08 13.96
N VAL A 220 9.19 22.06 13.09
CA VAL A 220 9.21 23.47 13.43
C VAL A 220 7.94 24.10 12.89
N THR A 221 7.16 24.74 13.77
CA THR A 221 5.93 25.43 13.43
C THR A 221 6.19 26.92 13.23
N PHE A 222 5.42 27.55 12.37
CA PHE A 222 5.53 28.96 12.09
C PHE A 222 4.48 29.81 12.84
N THR A 223 4.81 31.07 13.09
CA THR A 223 3.90 32.06 13.70
C THR A 223 2.78 32.46 12.76
N ARG A 224 3.03 32.37 11.46
CA ARG A 224 2.09 32.56 10.36
C ARG A 224 2.44 31.60 9.22
N ASP A 225 1.53 31.42 8.32
CA ASP A 225 1.80 30.64 7.12
C ASP A 225 2.84 31.37 6.25
N LEU A 226 3.86 30.64 5.80
CA LEU A 226 4.88 31.13 4.86
C LEU A 226 4.46 30.80 3.43
N THR A 227 4.70 31.72 2.52
CA THR A 227 4.60 31.45 1.08
C THR A 227 5.74 30.52 0.62
N ALA A 228 5.61 29.97 -0.58
CA ALA A 228 6.67 29.13 -1.16
C ALA A 228 8.00 29.88 -1.29
N ASP A 229 7.98 31.17 -1.67
CA ASP A 229 9.20 32.02 -1.76
C ASP A 229 9.83 32.29 -0.39
N GLU A 230 9.02 32.54 0.62
CA GLU A 230 9.50 32.71 1.99
C GLU A 230 10.10 31.41 2.55
N LEU A 231 9.52 30.28 2.21
CA LEU A 231 10.04 28.96 2.57
C LEU A 231 11.37 28.68 1.88
N ALA A 232 11.48 28.93 0.57
CA ALA A 232 12.72 28.79 -0.18
C ALA A 232 13.84 29.71 0.39
N ALA A 233 13.51 30.95 0.69
CA ALA A 233 14.45 31.87 1.31
C ALA A 233 14.88 31.43 2.73
N LEU A 234 14.00 30.78 3.49
CA LEU A 234 14.33 30.17 4.78
C LEU A 234 15.31 29.01 4.61
N MET A 235 15.08 28.12 3.63
CA MET A 235 15.97 27.01 3.30
C MET A 235 17.39 27.53 2.89
N GLU A 236 17.45 28.57 2.09
CA GLU A 236 18.71 29.19 1.66
C GLU A 236 19.52 29.77 2.85
N ARG A 237 18.84 30.32 3.87
CA ARG A 237 19.49 30.85 5.07
C ARG A 237 20.01 29.78 6.04
N HIS A 238 19.48 28.56 5.94
CA HIS A 238 19.84 27.46 6.82
C HIS A 238 20.33 26.22 6.02
N PRO A 239 21.44 26.37 5.26
CA PRO A 239 21.96 25.27 4.42
C PRO A 239 22.53 24.11 5.24
N GLU A 240 22.75 24.28 6.53
CA GLU A 240 23.18 23.23 7.48
C GLU A 240 22.04 22.31 7.90
N LEU A 241 20.79 22.67 7.60
CA LEU A 241 19.61 21.85 7.87
C LEU A 241 19.17 21.12 6.61
N THR A 242 18.75 19.88 6.80
CA THR A 242 17.99 19.14 5.77
C THR A 242 16.50 19.36 6.00
N PHE A 243 15.85 20.05 5.08
CA PHE A 243 14.40 20.21 5.09
C PHE A 243 13.77 18.96 4.48
N LEU A 244 13.02 18.20 5.28
CA LEU A 244 12.45 16.93 4.85
C LEU A 244 11.14 17.12 4.12
N SER A 245 10.24 17.91 4.71
CA SER A 245 8.93 18.22 4.14
C SER A 245 8.35 19.49 4.76
N ALA A 246 7.43 20.11 4.05
CA ALA A 246 6.65 21.25 4.53
C ALA A 246 5.18 20.83 4.73
N LYS A 247 4.58 21.29 5.83
CA LYS A 247 3.17 21.12 6.11
C LYS A 247 2.36 22.13 5.31
N MET A 248 1.54 21.65 4.38
CA MET A 248 0.73 22.50 3.52
C MET A 248 -0.55 22.95 4.21
N GLU A 249 -0.92 24.20 3.98
CA GLU A 249 -2.13 24.80 4.50
C GLU A 249 -3.02 25.35 3.38
N GLY A 250 -4.31 25.14 3.51
CA GLY A 250 -5.36 25.59 2.61
C GLY A 250 -6.73 25.21 3.16
N GLU A 251 -7.75 26.00 2.83
CA GLU A 251 -9.11 25.81 3.38
C GLU A 251 -9.66 24.40 3.15
N LEU A 252 -9.29 23.78 2.02
CA LEU A 252 -9.78 22.47 1.60
C LEU A 252 -8.75 21.35 1.77
N PHE A 253 -7.60 21.64 2.40
CA PHE A 253 -6.53 20.65 2.53
C PHE A 253 -6.80 19.71 3.71
N PRO A 254 -6.52 18.39 3.54
CA PRO A 254 -6.49 17.47 4.66
C PRO A 254 -5.50 17.93 5.72
N GLN A 255 -5.79 17.68 6.99
CA GLN A 255 -4.92 18.07 8.10
C GLN A 255 -3.50 17.49 8.01
N ALA A 256 -3.33 16.37 7.31
CA ALA A 256 -2.06 15.67 7.13
C ALA A 256 -1.52 15.77 5.70
N LEU A 257 -1.60 16.95 5.09
CA LEU A 257 -1.05 17.18 3.76
C LEU A 257 0.33 17.85 3.85
N TYR A 258 1.29 17.30 3.14
CA TYR A 258 2.68 17.74 3.13
C TYR A 258 3.17 17.93 1.70
N CYS A 259 4.28 18.60 1.56
CA CYS A 259 5.09 18.66 0.35
C CYS A 259 6.49 18.15 0.71
N SER A 260 6.94 17.06 0.12
CA SER A 260 8.30 16.60 0.30
C SER A 260 9.28 17.66 -0.25
N LEU A 261 10.32 17.97 0.51
CA LEU A 261 11.39 18.89 0.10
C LEU A 261 12.68 18.14 -0.16
N GLN A 262 12.61 16.84 -0.33
CA GLN A 262 13.74 15.97 -0.62
C GLN A 262 13.53 15.24 -1.94
N ASN A 263 14.64 15.00 -2.62
CA ASN A 263 14.66 14.04 -3.70
C ASN A 263 14.40 12.64 -3.13
N THR A 264 13.41 11.96 -3.67
CA THR A 264 12.99 10.63 -3.22
C THR A 264 14.00 9.52 -3.56
N GLY A 265 15.10 9.86 -4.27
CA GLY A 265 16.16 8.90 -4.62
C GLY A 265 15.79 7.87 -5.69
N VAL A 266 14.54 7.82 -6.11
CA VAL A 266 14.08 6.95 -7.20
C VAL A 266 14.20 7.76 -8.50
N GLN A 267 15.08 7.34 -9.39
CA GLN A 267 15.15 7.93 -10.73
C GLN A 267 13.98 7.41 -11.55
N TYR A 268 13.02 8.29 -11.79
CA TYR A 268 12.00 8.07 -12.81
C TYR A 268 12.53 8.64 -14.13
N GLY A 269 12.20 8.01 -15.24
CA GLY A 269 12.66 8.47 -16.54
C GLY A 269 12.28 9.90 -16.87
N SER A 270 12.97 10.47 -17.83
CA SER A 270 12.77 11.84 -18.33
C SER A 270 11.32 12.16 -18.72
N ASP A 271 10.55 11.12 -19.06
CA ASP A 271 9.16 11.27 -19.50
C ASP A 271 8.22 11.70 -18.36
N LEU A 272 8.43 11.23 -17.13
CA LEU A 272 7.59 11.62 -15.99
C LEU A 272 7.72 13.13 -15.70
N ASN A 273 8.95 13.63 -15.68
CA ASN A 273 9.19 15.06 -15.44
C ASN A 273 8.78 15.93 -16.63
N ARG A 274 8.73 15.41 -17.85
CA ARG A 274 8.16 16.13 -18.97
C ARG A 274 6.64 16.33 -18.81
N ASP A 275 5.93 15.29 -18.36
CA ASP A 275 4.48 15.30 -18.23
C ASP A 275 4.04 15.95 -16.89
N TYR A 276 4.87 15.83 -15.85
CA TYR A 276 4.67 16.41 -14.52
C TYR A 276 5.97 17.12 -14.07
N PRO A 277 6.15 18.39 -14.47
CA PRO A 277 7.38 19.14 -14.17
C PRO A 277 7.68 19.18 -12.67
N ASP A 278 8.96 19.00 -12.30
CA ASP A 278 9.42 18.93 -10.91
C ASP A 278 8.74 17.83 -10.05
N PHE A 279 8.16 16.79 -10.68
CA PHE A 279 7.59 15.66 -9.95
C PHE A 279 8.60 15.04 -8.98
N GLN A 280 9.85 14.97 -9.39
CA GLN A 280 10.99 14.70 -8.53
C GLN A 280 11.58 16.03 -8.07
N PHE A 281 11.40 16.35 -6.80
CA PHE A 281 11.95 17.59 -6.24
C PHE A 281 13.48 17.62 -6.33
N GLY A 282 14.03 18.65 -6.98
CA GLY A 282 15.48 18.79 -7.19
C GLY A 282 16.02 17.82 -8.23
N ASP A 283 15.50 17.83 -9.44
CA ASP A 283 15.86 16.90 -10.52
C ASP A 283 17.33 16.98 -10.94
N TYR A 284 17.94 15.84 -11.21
CA TYR A 284 19.36 15.67 -11.41
C TYR A 284 19.72 15.04 -12.74
N PRO A 285 19.95 15.78 -13.79
CA PRO A 285 20.74 15.21 -14.87
C PRO A 285 22.22 15.01 -14.50
N ASP A 286 22.79 15.85 -13.59
CA ASP A 286 24.23 15.86 -13.32
C ASP A 286 24.63 15.98 -11.83
N PHE A 287 23.79 15.57 -10.88
CA PHE A 287 24.05 15.68 -9.44
C PHE A 287 24.34 17.11 -8.95
N GLN A 288 24.00 18.13 -9.71
CA GLN A 288 24.12 19.50 -9.29
C GLN A 288 22.79 19.93 -8.64
N VAL A 289 22.86 20.30 -7.38
CA VAL A 289 21.71 20.83 -6.64
C VAL A 289 21.32 22.17 -7.29
N GLU A 290 20.22 22.20 -8.02
CA GLU A 290 19.62 23.48 -8.39
C GLU A 290 19.17 24.21 -7.13
N THR A 291 19.30 25.53 -7.12
CA THR A 291 18.83 26.34 -6.02
C THR A 291 17.32 26.18 -5.89
N VAL A 292 16.85 25.70 -4.74
CA VAL A 292 15.42 25.57 -4.46
C VAL A 292 14.79 26.97 -4.49
N THR A 293 13.75 27.12 -5.29
CA THR A 293 12.98 28.36 -5.42
C THR A 293 11.54 28.15 -4.98
N GLY A 294 10.82 29.23 -4.67
CA GLY A 294 9.39 29.13 -4.39
C GLY A 294 8.60 28.56 -5.56
N GLU A 295 8.99 28.90 -6.79
CA GLU A 295 8.40 28.37 -8.01
C GLU A 295 8.60 26.86 -8.12
N SER A 296 9.82 26.35 -7.85
CA SER A 296 10.09 24.90 -7.90
C SER A 296 9.32 24.11 -6.82
N ILE A 297 9.17 24.67 -5.61
CA ILE A 297 8.37 24.06 -4.54
C ILE A 297 6.90 24.00 -4.96
N GLN A 298 6.36 25.09 -5.48
CA GLN A 298 4.96 25.12 -5.93
C GLN A 298 4.72 24.17 -7.11
N GLN A 299 5.58 24.19 -8.11
CA GLN A 299 5.50 23.33 -9.29
C GLN A 299 5.56 21.86 -8.91
N HIS A 300 6.47 21.48 -8.00
CA HIS A 300 6.54 20.13 -7.47
C HIS A 300 5.21 19.69 -6.85
N PHE A 301 4.67 20.52 -5.96
CA PHE A 301 3.40 20.21 -5.29
C PHE A 301 2.23 20.11 -6.27
N GLU A 302 2.14 21.03 -7.23
CA GLU A 302 1.13 20.99 -8.29
C GLU A 302 1.23 19.71 -9.12
N SER A 303 2.45 19.27 -9.48
CA SER A 303 2.69 18.04 -10.24
C SER A 303 2.30 16.78 -9.47
N LEU A 304 2.55 16.72 -8.17
CA LEU A 304 2.07 15.63 -7.31
C LEU A 304 0.54 15.55 -7.29
N LEU A 305 -0.13 16.70 -7.13
CA LEU A 305 -1.60 16.75 -7.15
C LEU A 305 -2.16 16.38 -8.52
N GLN A 306 -1.56 16.90 -9.61
CA GLN A 306 -1.99 16.59 -10.97
C GLN A 306 -1.85 15.10 -11.26
N TYR A 307 -0.74 14.48 -10.84
CA TYR A 307 -0.55 13.03 -10.97
C TYR A 307 -1.67 12.25 -10.29
N MET A 308 -2.07 12.63 -9.07
CA MET A 308 -3.17 11.97 -8.36
C MET A 308 -4.53 12.19 -9.03
N ILE A 309 -4.73 13.33 -9.71
CA ILE A 309 -5.94 13.61 -10.49
C ILE A 309 -6.01 12.69 -11.71
N ASP A 310 -4.91 12.56 -12.43
CA ASP A 310 -4.83 11.78 -13.67
C ASP A 310 -4.87 10.26 -13.41
N HIS A 311 -4.51 9.83 -12.18
CA HIS A 311 -4.49 8.42 -11.76
C HIS A 311 -5.49 8.12 -10.62
N PRO A 312 -6.82 8.25 -10.87
CA PRO A 312 -7.83 8.20 -9.82
C PRO A 312 -7.90 6.85 -9.08
N LYS A 313 -7.44 5.75 -9.69
CA LYS A 313 -7.42 4.44 -9.02
C LYS A 313 -6.31 4.33 -7.98
N LEU A 314 -5.18 5.01 -8.20
CA LEU A 314 -4.12 5.16 -7.19
C LEU A 314 -4.55 6.13 -6.10
N ALA A 315 -5.22 7.22 -6.48
CA ALA A 315 -5.84 8.14 -5.54
C ALA A 315 -6.84 7.45 -4.60
N ASP A 316 -7.62 6.49 -5.12
CA ASP A 316 -8.53 5.66 -4.31
C ASP A 316 -7.82 4.84 -3.22
N MET A 317 -6.64 4.33 -3.53
CA MET A 317 -5.82 3.60 -2.55
C MET A 317 -5.35 4.51 -1.41
N ALA A 318 -5.05 5.76 -1.71
CA ALA A 318 -4.65 6.76 -0.74
C ALA A 318 -5.83 7.43 -0.01
N ASP A 319 -7.07 7.16 -0.38
CA ASP A 319 -8.25 7.84 0.14
C ASP A 319 -8.40 7.70 1.66
N ALA A 320 -8.00 6.57 2.22
CA ALA A 320 -7.94 6.38 3.67
C ALA A 320 -6.97 7.35 4.37
N LEU A 321 -5.97 7.87 3.64
CA LEU A 321 -4.99 8.84 4.12
C LEU A 321 -5.48 10.28 3.89
N ALA A 322 -6.17 10.51 2.79
CA ALA A 322 -6.58 11.84 2.33
C ALA A 322 -7.88 12.33 2.95
N GLY A 323 -8.70 11.45 3.50
CA GLY A 323 -10.01 11.82 4.07
C GLY A 323 -11.05 12.30 3.05
N GLY A 324 -10.89 11.90 1.78
CA GLY A 324 -11.75 12.24 0.65
C GLY A 324 -11.03 12.95 -0.49
N ARG A 325 -11.44 12.63 -1.71
CA ARG A 325 -10.79 13.12 -2.94
C ARG A 325 -11.11 14.57 -3.21
N GLN A 326 -10.16 15.43 -2.94
CA GLN A 326 -10.27 16.84 -3.26
C GLN A 326 -9.05 17.39 -4.03
N TYR A 327 -8.26 16.49 -4.67
CA TYR A 327 -7.03 16.89 -5.35
C TYR A 327 -7.23 18.03 -6.36
N GLN A 328 -8.31 18.00 -7.16
CA GLN A 328 -8.61 19.08 -8.08
C GLN A 328 -8.83 20.41 -7.36
N ARG A 329 -9.60 20.41 -6.27
CA ARG A 329 -9.84 21.63 -5.49
C ARG A 329 -8.59 22.14 -4.79
N MET A 330 -7.74 21.21 -4.31
CA MET A 330 -6.45 21.57 -3.73
C MET A 330 -5.57 22.26 -4.77
N LEU A 331 -5.51 21.70 -5.98
CA LEU A 331 -4.76 22.27 -7.10
C LEU A 331 -5.30 23.63 -7.50
N ASP A 332 -6.60 23.78 -7.60
CA ASP A 332 -7.24 25.06 -7.91
C ASP A 332 -6.90 26.12 -6.84
N THR A 333 -6.96 25.77 -5.56
CA THR A 333 -6.58 26.64 -4.42
C THR A 333 -5.12 27.08 -4.51
N VAL A 334 -4.20 26.15 -4.81
CA VAL A 334 -2.77 26.49 -4.94
C VAL A 334 -2.52 27.45 -6.08
N ARG A 335 -3.22 27.27 -7.22
CA ARG A 335 -3.09 28.14 -8.40
C ARG A 335 -3.70 29.55 -8.19
N GLU A 336 -4.75 29.63 -7.38
CA GLU A 336 -5.43 30.90 -7.09
C GLU A 336 -4.73 31.67 -5.96
N ASP A 337 -4.40 31.02 -4.84
CA ASP A 337 -3.94 31.65 -3.60
C ASP A 337 -2.44 31.51 -3.35
N GLY A 338 -1.74 30.72 -4.17
CA GLY A 338 -0.36 30.32 -3.96
C GLY A 338 -0.22 29.26 -2.85
N LEU A 339 0.93 28.62 -2.81
CA LEU A 339 1.25 27.59 -1.84
C LEU A 339 1.63 28.23 -0.49
N LYS A 340 1.06 27.71 0.60
CA LYS A 340 1.31 28.17 1.98
C LYS A 340 1.69 27.03 2.89
N SER A 341 2.62 27.27 3.81
CA SER A 341 3.10 26.29 4.79
C SER A 341 3.01 26.83 6.21
N SER A 342 2.47 26.03 7.14
CA SER A 342 2.40 26.34 8.57
C SER A 342 3.59 25.84 9.37
N GLY A 343 4.48 25.06 8.77
CA GLY A 343 5.66 24.52 9.42
C GLY A 343 6.43 23.54 8.55
N VAL A 344 7.56 23.08 9.04
CA VAL A 344 8.48 22.19 8.34
C VAL A 344 8.97 21.07 9.24
N TRP A 345 9.26 19.93 8.62
CA TRP A 345 10.13 18.93 9.22
C TRP A 345 11.56 19.15 8.77
N VAL A 346 12.45 19.26 9.74
CA VAL A 346 13.88 19.50 9.51
C VAL A 346 14.73 18.46 10.24
N GLN A 347 15.91 18.20 9.69
CA GLN A 347 16.92 17.38 10.32
C GLN A 347 18.26 18.13 10.32
N GLY A 348 18.94 18.09 11.46
CA GLY A 348 20.24 18.73 11.61
C GLY A 348 20.81 18.59 13.02
N THR A 349 21.88 19.31 13.29
CA THR A 349 22.43 19.39 14.65
C THR A 349 21.49 20.17 15.58
N PRO A 350 21.51 19.93 16.91
CA PRO A 350 20.75 20.72 17.86
C PRO A 350 20.97 22.22 17.70
N SER A 351 22.22 22.66 17.54
CA SER A 351 22.56 24.08 17.34
C SER A 351 21.97 24.68 16.06
N ALA A 352 21.95 23.93 14.96
CA ALA A 352 21.35 24.38 13.71
C ALA A 352 19.82 24.55 13.84
N ILE A 353 19.14 23.60 14.51
CA ILE A 353 17.69 23.72 14.77
C ILE A 353 17.41 24.92 15.71
N LEU A 354 18.25 25.13 16.73
CA LEU A 354 18.11 26.28 17.62
C LEU A 354 18.28 27.59 16.85
N ALA A 355 19.23 27.68 15.90
CA ALA A 355 19.38 28.83 15.04
C ALA A 355 18.12 29.10 14.19
N LEU A 356 17.50 28.07 13.63
CA LEU A 356 16.21 28.19 12.93
C LEU A 356 15.10 28.73 13.85
N LEU A 357 15.10 28.37 15.14
CA LEU A 357 14.12 28.86 16.10
C LEU A 357 14.30 30.34 16.50
N GLU A 358 15.43 30.97 16.17
CA GLU A 358 15.63 32.42 16.36
C GLU A 358 15.04 33.24 15.19
N GLU A 359 14.62 32.60 14.10
CA GLU A 359 13.90 33.26 13.00
C GLU A 359 12.57 33.82 13.50
N SER A 360 12.22 35.01 13.06
CA SER A 360 10.97 35.70 13.49
C SER A 360 9.67 34.96 13.09
N CYS A 361 9.78 34.11 12.10
CA CYS A 361 8.69 33.28 11.64
C CYS A 361 8.51 31.96 12.46
N ALA A 362 9.51 31.53 13.23
CA ALA A 362 9.43 30.31 14.00
C ALA A 362 8.62 30.54 15.29
N ALA A 363 7.71 29.61 15.60
CA ALA A 363 6.85 29.67 16.77
C ALA A 363 7.19 28.61 17.81
N GLY A 364 7.64 27.42 17.38
CA GLY A 364 7.97 26.35 18.29
C GLY A 364 8.51 25.11 17.60
N VAL A 365 8.91 24.14 18.42
CA VAL A 365 9.57 22.92 17.97
C VAL A 365 9.02 21.69 18.71
N ALA A 366 8.91 20.58 17.99
CA ALA A 366 8.68 19.27 18.54
C ALA A 366 9.68 18.27 17.95
N ASN A 367 10.50 17.66 18.81
CA ASN A 367 11.53 16.71 18.39
C ASN A 367 10.94 15.31 18.23
N ARG A 368 11.25 14.64 17.13
CA ARG A 368 10.79 13.28 16.83
C ARG A 368 11.83 12.21 17.11
N ALA A 369 13.04 12.45 16.67
CA ALA A 369 14.14 11.49 16.76
C ALA A 369 15.45 12.22 17.00
N ALA A 370 16.37 11.58 17.72
CA ALA A 370 17.77 12.00 17.85
C ALA A 370 18.64 10.76 17.59
N VAL A 371 19.53 10.86 16.63
CA VAL A 371 20.44 9.78 16.22
C VAL A 371 21.85 10.27 16.33
N THR A 372 22.77 9.46 16.90
CA THR A 372 24.19 9.78 16.92
C THR A 372 24.77 9.71 15.52
N VAL A 373 25.37 10.81 15.07
CA VAL A 373 26.16 10.80 13.85
C VAL A 373 27.49 10.10 14.19
N LEU A 374 27.60 8.84 13.78
CA LEU A 374 28.90 8.16 13.82
C LEU A 374 29.78 8.89 12.79
N SER A 375 30.78 9.63 13.25
CA SER A 375 31.81 10.19 12.37
C SER A 375 32.39 9.08 11.50
N LYS A 376 32.23 9.20 10.18
CA LYS A 376 32.91 8.33 9.21
C LYS A 376 34.41 8.53 9.29
#